data_493d01bed87aa13901f669f98b144a49
#
_entry.id   493d01bed87aa13901f669f98b144a49
#
_cell.length_a   1.000
_cell.length_b   1.000
_cell.length_c   1.000
_cell.angle_alpha   90.00
_cell.angle_beta   90.00
_cell.angle_gamma   90.00
#
_symmetry.space_group_name_H-M   'P 1'
#
loop_
_entity.id
_entity.type
_entity.pdbx_description
1 polymer ?
#
loop_
_entity_poly.entity_id
_entity_poly.type
_entity_poly.pdbx_seq_one_letter_code
_entity_poly.pdbx_strand_id
1 'polypeptide(L)'
;MDRNLAIELVRVSEFAALAASKHIGRGNEKAADQAAVDAMRKCLNSLTISGTVVIGEGERDEAPMLYIGEKVGQGGPNVDIALDPLEGTTITAKGGENAMAVIALAQEGGFLNAPDVYMRKISAKVDNDSIISLSQDLKSNIKELAKYKKINTE
;
A
#
# COMPACT_ATOMS: atom_id res chain seq x y z
N MET A 1 0.15 -9.80 16.48
CA MET A 1 1.07 -8.69 16.14
C MET A 1 1.36 -7.91 17.39
N ASP A 2 2.62 -7.65 17.68
CA ASP A 2 3.01 -6.88 18.87
C ASP A 2 2.45 -5.44 18.72
N ARG A 3 1.88 -4.91 19.81
CA ARG A 3 1.33 -3.55 19.86
C ARG A 3 2.39 -2.48 19.55
N ASN A 4 3.64 -2.73 19.94
CA ASN A 4 4.75 -1.83 19.68
C ASN A 4 5.09 -1.77 18.18
N LEU A 5 5.03 -2.90 17.46
CA LEU A 5 5.30 -2.94 16.03
C LEU A 5 4.32 -2.08 15.22
N ALA A 6 3.04 -2.03 15.62
CA ALA A 6 2.06 -1.15 14.97
C ALA A 6 2.43 0.34 15.09
N ILE A 7 2.96 0.76 16.26
CA ILE A 7 3.42 2.14 16.47
C ILE A 7 4.71 2.41 15.68
N GLU A 8 5.61 1.45 15.60
CA GLU A 8 6.84 1.56 14.81
C GLU A 8 6.55 1.71 13.32
N LEU A 9 5.52 1.02 12.80
CA LEU A 9 5.09 1.17 11.42
C LEU A 9 4.55 2.58 11.10
N VAL A 10 3.86 3.22 12.03
CA VAL A 10 3.47 4.64 11.88
C VAL A 10 4.70 5.51 11.67
N ARG A 11 5.78 5.26 12.40
CA ARG A 11 7.05 5.99 12.23
C ARG A 11 7.64 5.81 10.84
N VAL A 12 7.51 4.62 10.23
CA VAL A 12 8.01 4.36 8.87
C VAL A 12 7.34 5.28 7.86
N SER A 13 6.00 5.38 7.87
CA SER A 13 5.26 6.28 6.98
C SER A 13 5.49 7.76 7.31
N GLU A 14 5.62 8.12 8.59
CA GLU A 14 5.95 9.49 9.02
C GLU A 14 7.31 9.95 8.46
N PHE A 15 8.35 9.13 8.54
CA PHE A 15 9.67 9.46 8.00
C PHE A 15 9.65 9.66 6.49
N ALA A 16 8.94 8.81 5.75
CA ALA A 16 8.76 8.97 4.32
C ALA A 16 8.05 10.29 3.99
N ALA A 17 6.91 10.56 4.63
CA ALA A 17 6.15 11.79 4.44
C ALA A 17 6.95 13.05 4.79
N LEU A 18 7.70 13.05 5.91
CA LEU A 18 8.56 14.15 6.31
C LEU A 18 9.72 14.38 5.34
N ALA A 19 10.28 13.32 4.76
CA ALA A 19 11.33 13.44 3.77
C ALA A 19 10.78 14.04 2.46
N ALA A 20 9.65 13.51 1.96
CA ALA A 20 8.97 14.00 0.75
C ALA A 20 8.50 15.45 0.90
N SER A 21 8.05 15.86 2.09
CA SER A 21 7.51 17.21 2.33
C SER A 21 8.50 18.33 2.00
N LYS A 22 9.80 18.08 2.10
CA LYS A 22 10.85 19.02 1.73
C LYS A 22 10.91 19.31 0.22
N HIS A 23 10.24 18.51 -0.58
CA HIS A 23 10.18 18.60 -2.03
C HIS A 23 8.85 19.13 -2.56
N ILE A 24 7.91 19.51 -1.66
CA ILE A 24 6.62 20.08 -2.05
C ILE A 24 6.82 21.33 -2.89
N GLY A 25 6.17 21.39 -4.07
CA GLY A 25 6.19 22.54 -4.97
C GLY A 25 7.53 22.81 -5.66
N ARG A 26 8.49 21.87 -5.61
CA ARG A 26 9.82 22.05 -6.23
C ARG A 26 9.91 21.55 -7.67
N GLY A 27 8.83 20.99 -8.22
CA GLY A 27 8.76 20.56 -9.62
C GLY A 27 9.61 19.32 -9.96
N ASN A 28 10.12 18.59 -8.95
CA ASN A 28 10.97 17.43 -9.17
C ASN A 28 10.38 16.17 -8.51
N GLU A 29 9.61 15.42 -9.28
CA GLU A 29 8.92 14.20 -8.85
C GLU A 29 9.92 13.13 -8.39
N LYS A 30 10.99 12.90 -9.15
CA LYS A 30 12.00 11.89 -8.84
C LYS A 30 12.73 12.18 -7.51
N ALA A 31 13.04 13.44 -7.24
CA ALA A 31 13.68 13.80 -5.99
C ALA A 31 12.75 13.66 -4.78
N ALA A 32 11.45 13.93 -4.94
CA ALA A 32 10.46 13.74 -3.91
C ALA A 32 10.29 12.25 -3.56
N ASP A 33 10.17 11.44 -4.60
CA ASP A 33 10.05 9.99 -4.51
C ASP A 33 11.29 9.36 -3.85
N GLN A 34 12.47 9.66 -4.39
CA GLN A 34 13.73 9.18 -3.84
C GLN A 34 13.88 9.47 -2.34
N ALA A 35 13.52 10.69 -1.93
CA ALA A 35 13.62 11.09 -0.53
C ALA A 35 12.68 10.25 0.37
N ALA A 36 11.47 9.95 -0.10
CA ALA A 36 10.53 9.10 0.60
C ALA A 36 11.01 7.66 0.70
N VAL A 37 11.47 7.08 -0.42
CA VAL A 37 12.02 5.72 -0.50
C VAL A 37 13.20 5.53 0.45
N ASP A 38 14.17 6.44 0.42
CA ASP A 38 15.37 6.35 1.26
C ASP A 38 15.02 6.44 2.75
N ALA A 39 14.12 7.34 3.11
CA ALA A 39 13.68 7.50 4.49
C ALA A 39 12.91 6.27 4.99
N MET A 40 11.99 5.75 4.19
CA MET A 40 11.21 4.55 4.49
C MET A 40 12.12 3.33 4.65
N ARG A 41 12.98 3.07 3.68
CA ARG A 41 13.95 1.96 3.72
C ARG A 41 14.86 2.03 4.96
N LYS A 42 15.40 3.20 5.26
CA LYS A 42 16.25 3.40 6.44
C LYS A 42 15.49 3.07 7.73
N CYS A 43 14.26 3.52 7.85
CA CYS A 43 13.43 3.25 9.02
C CYS A 43 13.08 1.76 9.12
N LEU A 44 12.65 1.12 8.04
CA LEU A 44 12.37 -0.32 7.99
C LEU A 44 13.58 -1.14 8.42
N ASN A 45 14.77 -0.78 7.95
CA ASN A 45 16.02 -1.46 8.31
C ASN A 45 16.46 -1.26 9.77
N SER A 46 15.82 -0.40 10.53
CA SER A 46 16.04 -0.26 11.97
C SER A 46 15.10 -1.13 12.83
N LEU A 47 14.06 -1.72 12.24
CA LEU A 47 13.08 -2.51 12.96
C LEU A 47 13.57 -3.94 13.25
N THR A 48 13.13 -4.50 14.37
CA THR A 48 13.39 -5.89 14.75
C THR A 48 12.39 -6.83 14.06
N ILE A 49 12.49 -6.95 12.74
CA ILE A 49 11.69 -7.81 11.87
C ILE A 49 12.57 -8.48 10.81
N SER A 50 12.09 -9.59 10.26
CA SER A 50 12.57 -10.18 9.01
C SER A 50 11.52 -9.89 7.94
N GLY A 51 11.53 -8.67 7.41
CA GLY A 51 10.53 -8.18 6.48
C GLY A 51 10.82 -8.55 5.03
N THR A 52 9.78 -8.85 4.26
CA THR A 52 9.83 -9.01 2.81
C THR A 52 8.81 -8.08 2.18
N VAL A 53 9.26 -7.23 1.28
CA VAL A 53 8.33 -6.43 0.45
C VAL A 53 7.64 -7.37 -0.54
N VAL A 54 6.32 -7.53 -0.42
CA VAL A 54 5.51 -8.40 -1.30
C VAL A 54 4.62 -7.59 -2.24
N ILE A 55 4.32 -6.34 -1.87
CA ILE A 55 3.68 -5.35 -2.72
C ILE A 55 4.49 -4.06 -2.53
N GLY A 56 5.07 -3.54 -3.60
CA GLY A 56 5.93 -2.37 -3.59
C GLY A 56 6.00 -1.71 -4.95
N GLU A 57 6.91 -0.78 -5.12
CA GLU A 57 7.10 -0.05 -6.37
C GLU A 57 8.18 -0.71 -7.22
N GLY A 58 7.84 -1.01 -8.48
CA GLY A 58 8.78 -1.44 -9.49
C GLY A 58 9.39 -2.83 -9.31
N GLU A 59 10.24 -3.18 -10.27
CA GLU A 59 11.01 -4.41 -10.29
C GLU A 59 12.44 -4.17 -9.79
N ARG A 60 13.14 -5.26 -9.42
CA ARG A 60 14.45 -5.25 -8.76
C ARG A 60 15.53 -4.37 -9.42
N ASP A 61 15.47 -4.21 -10.73
CA ASP A 61 16.50 -3.51 -11.51
C ASP A 61 16.19 -2.03 -11.77
N GLU A 62 15.06 -1.52 -11.27
CA GLU A 62 14.63 -0.13 -11.42
C GLU A 62 14.90 0.70 -10.14
N ALA A 63 16.06 0.51 -9.50
CA ALA A 63 16.40 1.28 -8.29
C ALA A 63 16.29 2.81 -8.54
N PRO A 64 15.74 3.56 -7.53
CA PRO A 64 15.94 3.38 -6.09
C PRO A 64 14.73 2.91 -5.29
N MET A 65 13.85 2.15 -5.83
CA MET A 65 12.55 1.74 -5.27
C MET A 65 12.67 0.67 -4.17
N LEU A 66 11.67 0.57 -3.29
CA LEU A 66 11.44 -0.58 -2.41
C LEU A 66 10.74 -1.68 -3.23
N TYR A 67 11.55 -2.51 -3.89
CA TYR A 67 11.09 -3.46 -4.89
C TYR A 67 10.51 -4.75 -4.29
N ILE A 68 9.66 -5.43 -5.05
CA ILE A 68 9.10 -6.72 -4.67
C ILE A 68 10.21 -7.75 -4.46
N GLY A 69 10.23 -8.37 -3.27
CA GLY A 69 11.27 -9.33 -2.82
C GLY A 69 12.40 -8.69 -2.04
N GLU A 70 12.45 -7.36 -1.88
CA GLU A 70 13.45 -6.71 -1.02
C GLU A 70 13.30 -7.17 0.43
N LYS A 71 14.42 -7.48 1.07
CA LYS A 71 14.47 -7.87 2.48
C LYS A 71 14.87 -6.67 3.31
N VAL A 72 14.13 -6.43 4.39
CA VAL A 72 14.34 -5.31 5.31
C VAL A 72 14.26 -5.75 6.76
N GLY A 73 14.83 -4.95 7.66
CA GLY A 73 14.85 -5.20 9.10
C GLY A 73 16.16 -5.83 9.58
N GLN A 74 16.28 -5.99 10.90
CA GLN A 74 17.48 -6.48 11.59
C GLN A 74 17.35 -7.92 12.08
N GLY A 75 16.35 -8.64 11.59
CA GLY A 75 16.00 -9.97 12.10
C GLY A 75 14.87 -9.90 13.14
N GLY A 76 14.13 -11.01 13.29
CA GLY A 76 12.96 -11.11 14.16
C GLY A 76 11.83 -11.88 13.47
N PRO A 77 10.56 -11.60 13.81
CA PRO A 77 9.42 -12.25 13.18
C PRO A 77 9.40 -12.06 11.67
N ASN A 78 9.08 -13.13 10.93
CA ASN A 78 8.86 -13.04 9.50
C ASN A 78 7.56 -12.29 9.21
N VAL A 79 7.63 -11.28 8.37
CA VAL A 79 6.50 -10.44 8.00
C VAL A 79 6.53 -10.07 6.51
N ASP A 80 5.36 -10.01 5.91
CA ASP A 80 5.16 -9.45 4.59
C ASP A 80 4.81 -7.97 4.70
N ILE A 81 5.34 -7.18 3.76
CA ILE A 81 5.18 -5.73 3.72
C ILE A 81 4.58 -5.34 2.38
N ALA A 82 3.52 -4.52 2.44
CA ALA A 82 2.96 -3.81 1.30
C ALA A 82 3.14 -2.31 1.55
N LEU A 83 3.69 -1.58 0.59
CA LEU A 83 4.03 -0.17 0.78
C LEU A 83 3.97 0.64 -0.51
N ASP A 84 3.79 1.94 -0.32
CA ASP A 84 4.05 3.01 -1.29
C ASP A 84 4.65 4.20 -0.51
N PRO A 85 5.93 4.51 -0.70
CA PRO A 85 6.61 5.59 0.03
C PRO A 85 6.05 6.97 -0.27
N LEU A 86 5.55 7.21 -1.49
CA LEU A 86 4.97 8.48 -1.91
C LEU A 86 3.89 8.31 -2.99
N GLU A 87 2.70 7.90 -2.57
CA GLU A 87 1.50 7.98 -3.42
C GLU A 87 1.19 9.44 -3.77
N GLY A 88 1.36 9.80 -5.04
CA GLY A 88 1.16 11.16 -5.54
C GLY A 88 2.45 11.98 -5.69
N THR A 89 3.48 11.42 -6.32
CA THR A 89 4.76 12.10 -6.63
C THR A 89 4.55 13.39 -7.41
N THR A 90 3.70 13.38 -8.43
CA THR A 90 3.32 14.58 -9.22
C THR A 90 2.61 15.62 -8.36
N ILE A 91 1.72 15.20 -7.48
CA ILE A 91 1.00 16.10 -6.56
C ILE A 91 2.00 16.81 -5.64
N THR A 92 2.93 16.08 -5.06
CA THR A 92 3.98 16.61 -4.20
C THR A 92 4.87 17.60 -4.95
N ALA A 93 5.34 17.23 -6.14
CA ALA A 93 6.21 18.09 -6.94
C ALA A 93 5.53 19.41 -7.35
N LYS A 94 4.21 19.41 -7.58
CA LYS A 94 3.42 20.59 -7.93
C LYS A 94 2.91 21.38 -6.73
N GLY A 95 3.10 20.90 -5.51
CA GLY A 95 2.59 21.55 -4.29
C GLY A 95 1.08 21.38 -4.10
N GLY A 96 0.50 20.31 -4.63
CA GLY A 96 -0.90 19.95 -4.41
C GLY A 96 -1.12 19.26 -3.06
N GLU A 97 -2.39 18.94 -2.78
CA GLU A 97 -2.83 18.32 -1.54
C GLU A 97 -3.06 16.82 -1.72
N ASN A 98 -3.10 16.08 -0.61
CA ASN A 98 -3.49 14.66 -0.53
C ASN A 98 -2.48 13.64 -1.09
N ALA A 99 -1.20 13.98 -1.20
CA ALA A 99 -0.16 12.97 -1.33
C ALA A 99 -0.04 12.18 -0.01
N MET A 100 0.30 10.89 -0.10
CA MET A 100 0.31 9.99 1.06
C MET A 100 1.57 9.12 1.07
N ALA A 101 1.98 8.67 2.26
CA ALA A 101 2.90 7.56 2.45
C ALA A 101 2.13 6.40 3.08
N VAL A 102 2.18 5.23 2.48
CA VAL A 102 1.34 4.08 2.88
C VAL A 102 2.21 2.87 3.19
N ILE A 103 1.87 2.17 4.27
CA ILE A 103 2.48 0.89 4.62
C ILE A 103 1.45 -0.02 5.29
N ALA A 104 1.50 -1.30 4.95
CA ALA A 104 0.77 -2.36 5.63
C ALA A 104 1.71 -3.53 5.94
N LEU A 105 1.46 -4.22 7.04
CA LEU A 105 2.24 -5.36 7.50
C LEU A 105 1.31 -6.52 7.82
N ALA A 106 1.69 -7.72 7.40
CA ALA A 106 1.03 -8.96 7.75
C ALA A 106 2.02 -10.03 8.19
N GLN A 107 1.53 -11.11 8.79
CA GLN A 107 2.34 -12.32 8.92
C GLN A 107 2.72 -12.83 7.52
N GLU A 108 3.83 -13.54 7.41
CA GLU A 108 4.28 -14.15 6.15
C GLU A 108 3.15 -14.96 5.49
N GLY A 109 2.89 -14.71 4.20
CA GLY A 109 1.78 -15.27 3.43
C GLY A 109 0.41 -14.65 3.72
N GLY A 110 0.34 -13.54 4.50
CA GLY A 110 -0.91 -12.90 4.89
C GLY A 110 -1.51 -11.93 3.88
N PHE A 111 -0.76 -11.53 2.86
CA PHE A 111 -1.28 -10.67 1.79
C PHE A 111 -1.76 -11.48 0.59
N LEU A 112 -2.84 -11.00 -0.03
CA LEU A 112 -3.20 -11.43 -1.36
C LEU A 112 -2.14 -10.90 -2.34
N ASN A 113 -1.54 -11.81 -3.11
CA ASN A 113 -0.61 -11.41 -4.15
C ASN A 113 -1.35 -10.67 -5.27
N ALA A 114 -1.14 -9.36 -5.34
CA ALA A 114 -1.76 -8.49 -6.34
C ALA A 114 -0.65 -7.81 -7.15
N PRO A 115 -0.69 -7.90 -8.51
CA PRO A 115 0.24 -7.16 -9.34
C PRO A 115 -0.06 -5.66 -9.25
N ASP A 116 0.97 -4.82 -9.44
CA ASP A 116 0.84 -3.37 -9.53
C ASP A 116 0.25 -2.96 -10.88
N VAL A 117 -1.06 -3.18 -11.03
CA VAL A 117 -1.82 -2.84 -12.24
C VAL A 117 -3.23 -2.36 -11.87
N TYR A 118 -3.80 -1.52 -12.73
CA TYR A 118 -5.20 -1.15 -12.60
C TYR A 118 -6.10 -2.36 -12.85
N MET A 119 -7.01 -2.62 -11.92
CA MET A 119 -7.93 -3.75 -11.97
C MET A 119 -9.36 -3.31 -11.73
N ARG A 120 -10.31 -3.98 -12.40
CA ARG A 120 -11.71 -3.92 -11.98
C ARG A 120 -11.86 -4.70 -10.68
N LYS A 121 -12.42 -4.05 -9.67
CA LYS A 121 -12.61 -4.65 -8.35
C LYS A 121 -14.06 -4.53 -7.92
N ILE A 122 -14.59 -5.58 -7.29
CA ILE A 122 -15.88 -5.56 -6.63
C ILE A 122 -15.72 -6.18 -5.25
N SER A 123 -16.29 -5.57 -4.23
CA SER A 123 -16.26 -6.07 -2.86
C SER A 123 -17.60 -5.84 -2.20
N ALA A 124 -18.13 -6.87 -1.55
CA ALA A 124 -19.31 -6.76 -0.70
C ALA A 124 -19.24 -7.81 0.42
N LYS A 125 -19.85 -7.50 1.56
CA LYS A 125 -19.98 -8.48 2.64
C LYS A 125 -21.13 -9.43 2.30
N VAL A 126 -20.79 -10.62 1.83
CA VAL A 126 -21.70 -11.71 1.45
C VAL A 126 -21.13 -13.04 1.96
N ASP A 127 -22.00 -14.03 2.20
CA ASP A 127 -21.59 -15.36 2.65
C ASP A 127 -21.41 -16.35 1.48
N ASN A 128 -21.68 -15.89 0.25
CA ASN A 128 -21.58 -16.69 -0.96
C ASN A 128 -21.07 -15.84 -2.13
N ASP A 129 -19.95 -16.25 -2.71
CA ASP A 129 -19.25 -15.55 -3.79
C ASP A 129 -20.06 -15.48 -5.10
N SER A 130 -21.13 -16.29 -5.26
CA SER A 130 -21.98 -16.27 -6.44
C SER A 130 -22.96 -15.09 -6.49
N ILE A 131 -23.12 -14.30 -5.40
CA ILE A 131 -24.08 -13.21 -5.32
C ILE A 131 -23.67 -12.01 -6.16
N ILE A 132 -22.37 -11.73 -6.22
CA ILE A 132 -21.81 -10.64 -7.03
C ILE A 132 -20.70 -11.16 -7.93
N SER A 133 -20.54 -10.58 -9.12
CA SER A 133 -19.50 -10.99 -10.06
C SER A 133 -19.06 -9.84 -10.97
N LEU A 134 -17.78 -9.80 -11.31
CA LEU A 134 -17.22 -8.88 -12.31
C LEU A 134 -17.73 -9.18 -13.75
N SER A 135 -18.26 -10.38 -14.01
CA SER A 135 -18.87 -10.75 -15.29
C SER A 135 -20.30 -10.22 -15.46
N GLN A 136 -20.94 -9.78 -14.39
CA GLN A 136 -22.26 -9.16 -14.40
C GLN A 136 -22.14 -7.63 -14.49
N ASP A 137 -23.19 -6.99 -15.05
CA ASP A 137 -23.30 -5.54 -15.01
C ASP A 137 -23.58 -5.03 -13.58
N LEU A 138 -23.28 -3.75 -13.35
CA LEU A 138 -23.42 -3.13 -12.03
C LEU A 138 -24.86 -3.20 -11.50
N LYS A 139 -25.85 -2.99 -12.37
CA LYS A 139 -27.28 -3.00 -11.99
C LYS A 139 -27.72 -4.39 -11.50
N SER A 140 -27.28 -5.44 -12.18
CA SER A 140 -27.54 -6.82 -11.78
C SER A 140 -26.88 -7.15 -10.45
N ASN A 141 -25.61 -6.79 -10.25
CA ASN A 141 -24.91 -6.96 -8.96
C ASN A 141 -25.64 -6.26 -7.81
N ILE A 142 -26.10 -5.02 -8.02
CA ILE A 142 -26.85 -4.26 -7.01
C ILE A 142 -28.17 -4.95 -6.66
N LYS A 143 -28.92 -5.43 -7.66
CA LYS A 143 -30.19 -6.13 -7.43
C LYS A 143 -30.01 -7.43 -6.65
N GLU A 144 -29.03 -8.25 -7.03
CA GLU A 144 -28.77 -9.51 -6.32
C GLU A 144 -28.27 -9.27 -4.89
N LEU A 145 -27.44 -8.26 -4.69
CA LEU A 145 -26.98 -7.87 -3.36
C LEU A 145 -28.13 -7.35 -2.48
N ALA A 146 -29.02 -6.51 -3.04
CA ALA A 146 -30.20 -6.00 -2.33
C ALA A 146 -31.17 -7.14 -1.95
N LYS A 147 -31.41 -8.06 -2.86
CA LYS A 147 -32.20 -9.26 -2.59
C LYS A 147 -31.60 -10.11 -1.48
N TYR A 148 -30.28 -10.35 -1.54
CA TYR A 148 -29.56 -11.07 -0.49
C TYR A 148 -29.67 -10.37 0.87
N LYS A 149 -29.48 -9.06 0.91
CA LYS A 149 -29.55 -8.25 2.13
C LYS A 149 -30.98 -7.90 2.57
N LYS A 150 -32.00 -8.28 1.80
CA LYS A 150 -33.43 -7.95 2.01
C LYS A 150 -33.68 -6.46 2.20
N ILE A 151 -33.04 -5.64 1.37
CA ILE A 151 -33.19 -4.17 1.31
C ILE A 151 -33.69 -3.72 -0.04
N ASN A 152 -34.26 -2.52 -0.11
CA ASN A 152 -34.70 -1.89 -1.36
C ASN A 152 -33.50 -1.26 -2.09
N THR A 153 -33.61 -1.11 -3.41
CA THR A 153 -32.62 -0.48 -4.29
C THR A 153 -33.00 0.95 -4.69
N GLU A 154 -34.04 1.52 -4.08
CA GLU A 154 -34.47 2.89 -4.31
C GLU A 154 -33.65 3.89 -3.51
#